data_11e22abc684cdedb19b036cfb88353aa
#
_entry.id   11e22abc684cdedb19b036cfb88353aa
#
_cell.length_a   1.000
_cell.length_b   1.000
_cell.length_c   1.000
_cell.angle_alpha   90.00
_cell.angle_beta   90.00
_cell.angle_gamma   90.00
#
_symmetry.space_group_name_H-M   'P 1'
#
loop_
_entity.id
_entity.type
_entity.pdbx_description
1 polymer ?
#
loop_
_entity_poly.entity_id
_entity_poly.type
_entity_poly.pdbx_seq_one_letter_code
_entity_poly.pdbx_strand_id
1 'polypeptide(L)'
;MAMIFGKNYTKAELLDKMGNIGSLAGIRQITYEDGFARGLRAYEVVNGPIRFTAYIDKCLDIGEFYYNGMPMHYHARPGVMNGSWFYDGENAPRSIMCGMMFTCGLTNVGPLQEMPGGKTQPQHGFIRNTPAEHCGARTYWVGDDYYLELTGTMRESSLFGTNLVLRRTITTKLGDTAVEIRDEIENESSPRMSPAWSCTTATQASP
;
A
#
# COMPACT_ATOMS: atom_id res chain seq x y z
N MET A 1 -17.68 17.39 7.29
CA MET A 1 -17.74 18.40 6.19
C MET A 1 -16.41 18.36 5.44
N ALA A 2 -16.45 18.33 4.12
CA ALA A 2 -15.23 18.33 3.30
C ALA A 2 -14.69 19.76 3.11
N MET A 3 -13.38 19.94 3.35
CA MET A 3 -12.70 21.21 3.07
C MET A 3 -12.17 21.21 1.63
N ILE A 4 -12.73 22.05 0.76
CA ILE A 4 -12.34 22.15 -0.64
C ILE A 4 -12.07 23.61 -0.97
N PHE A 5 -10.87 23.91 -1.48
CA PHE A 5 -10.41 25.28 -1.75
C PHE A 5 -10.60 26.27 -0.58
N GLY A 6 -10.31 25.80 0.64
CA GLY A 6 -10.41 26.64 1.85
C GLY A 6 -11.83 26.88 2.38
N LYS A 7 -12.83 26.21 1.82
CA LYS A 7 -14.23 26.30 2.25
C LYS A 7 -14.75 24.91 2.64
N ASN A 8 -15.52 24.89 3.75
CA ASN A 8 -16.22 23.68 4.19
C ASN A 8 -17.56 23.55 3.44
N TYR A 9 -17.85 22.34 3.00
CA TYR A 9 -19.07 21.96 2.32
C TYR A 9 -19.75 20.81 3.05
N THR A 10 -21.07 20.90 3.15
CA THR A 10 -21.93 19.77 3.53
C THR A 10 -22.10 18.81 2.37
N LYS A 11 -22.53 17.58 2.66
CA LYS A 11 -22.90 16.58 1.63
C LYS A 11 -23.92 17.14 0.63
N ALA A 12 -24.96 17.81 1.15
CA ALA A 12 -26.04 18.37 0.32
C ALA A 12 -25.50 19.44 -0.64
N GLU A 13 -24.66 20.36 -0.15
CA GLU A 13 -24.05 21.41 -0.97
C GLU A 13 -23.12 20.83 -2.05
N LEU A 14 -22.38 19.76 -1.75
CA LEU A 14 -21.54 19.10 -2.74
C LEU A 14 -22.37 18.41 -3.83
N LEU A 15 -23.40 17.66 -3.44
CA LEU A 15 -24.24 16.94 -4.39
C LEU A 15 -25.07 17.89 -5.26
N ASP A 16 -25.44 19.07 -4.74
CA ASP A 16 -26.10 20.11 -5.53
C ASP A 16 -25.18 20.71 -6.60
N LYS A 17 -23.90 20.90 -6.28
CA LYS A 17 -22.92 21.54 -7.17
C LYS A 17 -22.23 20.57 -8.14
N MET A 18 -22.15 19.31 -7.78
CA MET A 18 -21.37 18.29 -8.50
C MET A 18 -22.31 17.22 -9.06
N GLY A 19 -22.29 17.06 -10.37
CA GLY A 19 -23.06 15.99 -11.02
C GLY A 19 -22.58 14.58 -10.63
N ASN A 20 -21.27 14.44 -10.31
CA ASN A 20 -20.68 13.19 -9.84
C ASN A 20 -19.54 13.50 -8.88
N ILE A 21 -19.62 13.00 -7.64
CA ILE A 21 -18.60 13.19 -6.61
C ILE A 21 -17.23 12.62 -7.02
N GLY A 22 -17.20 11.62 -7.89
CA GLY A 22 -15.99 11.03 -8.46
C GLY A 22 -15.11 12.01 -9.23
N SER A 23 -15.64 13.21 -9.58
CA SER A 23 -14.83 14.31 -10.14
C SER A 23 -13.93 14.99 -9.12
N LEU A 24 -14.26 14.90 -7.83
CA LEU A 24 -13.47 15.46 -6.72
C LEU A 24 -12.65 14.40 -6.00
N ALA A 25 -13.26 13.26 -5.74
CA ALA A 25 -12.62 12.18 -4.98
C ALA A 25 -13.14 10.82 -5.44
N GLY A 26 -12.23 9.87 -5.53
CA GLY A 26 -12.58 8.52 -5.98
C GLY A 26 -11.42 7.56 -5.94
N ILE A 27 -11.74 6.31 -6.20
CA ILE A 27 -10.79 5.21 -6.30
C ILE A 27 -10.92 4.59 -7.69
N ARG A 28 -9.79 4.35 -8.34
CA ARG A 28 -9.72 3.65 -9.64
C ARG A 28 -8.74 2.51 -9.53
N GLN A 29 -9.11 1.35 -10.02
CA GLN A 29 -8.13 0.28 -10.22
C GLN A 29 -7.43 0.51 -11.56
N ILE A 30 -6.10 0.43 -11.54
CA ILE A 30 -5.25 0.59 -12.72
C ILE A 30 -4.30 -0.61 -12.83
N THR A 31 -3.79 -0.84 -14.04
CA THR A 31 -2.76 -1.85 -14.33
C THR A 31 -1.67 -1.18 -15.15
N TYR A 32 -0.42 -1.41 -14.77
CA TYR A 32 0.73 -0.93 -15.53
C TYR A 32 1.00 -1.87 -16.71
N GLU A 33 1.20 -1.31 -17.90
CA GLU A 33 1.28 -2.08 -19.15
C GLU A 33 2.71 -2.18 -19.72
N ASP A 34 3.68 -1.45 -19.16
CA ASP A 34 5.02 -1.33 -19.75
C ASP A 34 6.17 -1.64 -18.79
N GLY A 35 7.31 -2.01 -19.34
CA GLY A 35 8.57 -2.23 -18.64
C GLY A 35 8.47 -3.28 -17.52
N PHE A 36 9.27 -3.10 -16.47
CA PHE A 36 9.23 -3.96 -15.29
C PHE A 36 7.96 -3.81 -14.44
N ALA A 37 7.20 -2.75 -14.66
CA ALA A 37 5.91 -2.56 -13.99
C ALA A 37 4.78 -3.37 -14.62
N ARG A 38 4.98 -3.95 -15.81
CA ARG A 38 3.94 -4.65 -16.56
C ARG A 38 3.18 -5.67 -15.71
N GLY A 39 1.85 -5.55 -15.73
CA GLY A 39 0.95 -6.40 -14.96
C GLY A 39 0.79 -6.03 -13.49
N LEU A 40 1.51 -5.02 -12.99
CA LEU A 40 1.33 -4.52 -11.63
C LEU A 40 -0.03 -3.84 -11.52
N ARG A 41 -0.88 -4.38 -10.65
CA ARG A 41 -2.20 -3.80 -10.33
C ARG A 41 -2.06 -2.82 -9.18
N ALA A 42 -2.80 -1.73 -9.25
CA ALA A 42 -2.83 -0.73 -8.19
C ALA A 42 -4.21 -0.08 -8.07
N TYR A 43 -4.47 0.52 -6.91
CA TYR A 43 -5.55 1.49 -6.75
C TYR A 43 -4.95 2.90 -6.81
N GLU A 44 -5.47 3.73 -7.70
CA GLU A 44 -5.26 5.17 -7.65
C GLU A 44 -6.36 5.79 -6.81
N VAL A 45 -5.98 6.55 -5.80
CA VAL A 45 -6.90 7.23 -4.87
C VAL A 45 -6.68 8.74 -4.98
N VAL A 46 -7.77 9.46 -5.13
CA VAL A 46 -7.79 10.94 -5.13
C VAL A 46 -8.80 11.40 -4.10
N ASN A 47 -8.40 12.25 -3.16
CA ASN A 47 -9.28 12.80 -2.13
C ASN A 47 -9.45 14.35 -2.21
N GLY A 48 -8.96 14.96 -3.29
CA GLY A 48 -8.83 16.38 -3.48
C GLY A 48 -7.37 16.80 -3.36
N PRO A 49 -6.85 17.18 -2.17
CA PRO A 49 -5.46 17.59 -2.01
C PRO A 49 -4.45 16.45 -2.15
N ILE A 50 -4.84 15.22 -1.83
CA ILE A 50 -3.96 14.04 -1.91
C ILE A 50 -4.34 13.18 -3.10
N ARG A 51 -3.32 12.71 -3.84
CA ARG A 51 -3.40 11.61 -4.79
C ARG A 51 -2.32 10.60 -4.46
N PHE A 52 -2.67 9.32 -4.39
CA PHE A 52 -1.69 8.27 -4.20
C PHE A 52 -2.06 6.98 -4.94
N THR A 53 -1.05 6.10 -5.14
CA THR A 53 -1.24 4.74 -5.64
C THR A 53 -0.95 3.73 -4.53
N ALA A 54 -1.84 2.75 -4.34
CA ALA A 54 -1.61 1.59 -3.48
C ALA A 54 -1.45 0.35 -4.35
N TYR A 55 -0.27 -0.29 -4.30
CA TYR A 55 0.09 -1.41 -5.17
C TYR A 55 -0.48 -2.72 -4.67
N ILE A 56 -1.50 -3.25 -5.34
CA ILE A 56 -2.18 -4.51 -4.98
C ILE A 56 -1.18 -5.67 -4.94
N ASP A 57 -0.30 -5.75 -5.92
CA ASP A 57 0.65 -6.85 -6.05
C ASP A 57 1.95 -6.66 -5.26
N LYS A 58 2.01 -5.61 -4.42
CA LYS A 58 3.13 -5.31 -3.52
C LYS A 58 2.62 -4.87 -2.15
N CYS A 59 2.01 -5.79 -1.43
CA CYS A 59 1.60 -5.60 -0.04
C CYS A 59 0.64 -4.41 0.20
N LEU A 60 -0.09 -3.93 -0.82
CA LEU A 60 -0.85 -2.68 -0.73
C LEU A 60 0.00 -1.48 -0.25
N ASP A 61 1.30 -1.48 -0.54
CA ASP A 61 2.18 -0.37 -0.21
C ASP A 61 1.82 0.87 -1.02
N ILE A 62 1.96 2.05 -0.38
CA ILE A 62 1.74 3.33 -1.05
C ILE A 62 3.00 3.70 -1.82
N GLY A 63 2.91 3.68 -3.13
CA GLY A 63 3.99 4.06 -4.03
C GLY A 63 4.05 5.55 -4.29
N GLU A 64 3.41 5.98 -5.35
CA GLU A 64 3.29 7.40 -5.63
C GLU A 64 2.40 8.09 -4.62
N PHE A 65 2.81 9.28 -4.17
CA PHE A 65 2.05 10.11 -3.25
C PHE A 65 2.28 11.57 -3.57
N TYR A 66 1.20 12.30 -3.79
CA TYR A 66 1.23 13.71 -4.13
C TYR A 66 0.34 14.50 -3.17
N TYR A 67 0.83 15.64 -2.74
CA TYR A 67 0.06 16.63 -2.01
C TYR A 67 0.00 17.93 -2.81
N ASN A 68 -1.20 18.37 -3.17
CA ASN A 68 -1.42 19.54 -4.04
C ASN A 68 -0.56 19.51 -5.33
N GLY A 69 -0.39 18.33 -5.92
CA GLY A 69 0.42 18.14 -7.13
C GLY A 69 1.92 17.99 -6.89
N MET A 70 2.41 18.24 -5.69
CA MET A 70 3.83 18.07 -5.34
C MET A 70 4.11 16.61 -4.95
N PRO A 71 5.15 15.97 -5.53
CA PRO A 71 5.53 14.61 -5.16
C PRO A 71 6.13 14.59 -3.74
N MET A 72 5.59 13.71 -2.90
CA MET A 72 6.03 13.50 -1.51
C MET A 72 6.66 12.12 -1.31
N HIS A 73 6.88 11.37 -2.38
CA HIS A 73 7.44 10.04 -2.38
C HIS A 73 8.82 10.02 -3.01
N TYR A 74 9.59 8.98 -2.70
CA TYR A 74 10.87 8.69 -3.35
C TYR A 74 10.80 7.36 -4.08
N HIS A 75 11.09 7.35 -5.39
CA HIS A 75 11.34 6.13 -6.12
C HIS A 75 12.84 5.86 -6.23
N ALA A 76 13.23 4.64 -5.89
CA ALA A 76 14.59 4.17 -6.11
C ALA A 76 14.89 4.03 -7.62
N ARG A 77 16.16 3.90 -7.98
CA ARG A 77 16.61 3.80 -9.39
C ARG A 77 15.93 2.70 -10.22
N PRO A 78 15.53 1.54 -9.67
CA PRO A 78 14.77 0.56 -10.45
C PRO A 78 13.43 1.05 -10.98
N GLY A 79 12.85 2.09 -10.36
CA GLY A 79 11.53 2.57 -10.71
C GLY A 79 10.40 1.66 -10.25
N VAL A 80 9.21 1.91 -10.76
CA VAL A 80 8.03 1.09 -10.47
C VAL A 80 8.21 -0.30 -11.08
N MET A 81 7.95 -1.34 -10.28
CA MET A 81 8.27 -2.71 -10.66
C MET A 81 7.25 -3.70 -10.10
N ASN A 82 6.84 -4.66 -10.91
CA ASN A 82 6.01 -5.77 -10.48
C ASN A 82 6.80 -6.69 -9.52
N GLY A 83 6.17 -7.11 -8.42
CA GLY A 83 6.77 -7.97 -7.40
C GLY A 83 7.18 -9.36 -7.89
N SER A 84 6.67 -9.83 -9.04
CA SER A 84 7.06 -11.11 -9.63
C SER A 84 8.48 -11.13 -10.19
N TRP A 85 9.11 -9.97 -10.38
CA TRP A 85 10.50 -9.85 -10.81
C TRP A 85 11.43 -9.83 -9.62
N PHE A 86 12.57 -10.52 -9.70
CA PHE A 86 13.63 -10.46 -8.68
C PHE A 86 13.12 -10.72 -7.25
N TYR A 87 12.36 -11.79 -7.09
CA TYR A 87 11.70 -12.11 -5.83
C TYR A 87 12.65 -12.63 -4.75
N ASP A 88 13.77 -13.22 -5.13
CA ASP A 88 14.62 -14.07 -4.31
C ASP A 88 15.97 -13.45 -3.92
N GLY A 89 16.48 -13.89 -2.79
CA GLY A 89 17.85 -13.86 -2.32
C GLY A 89 18.60 -12.57 -2.64
N GLU A 90 19.72 -12.73 -3.31
CA GLU A 90 20.65 -11.63 -3.66
C GLU A 90 20.04 -10.60 -4.63
N ASN A 91 19.04 -10.99 -5.39
CA ASN A 91 18.35 -10.09 -6.33
C ASN A 91 17.30 -9.20 -5.65
N ALA A 92 16.99 -9.42 -4.38
CA ALA A 92 16.00 -8.63 -3.65
C ALA A 92 16.17 -7.11 -3.81
N PRO A 93 17.38 -6.52 -3.76
CA PRO A 93 17.57 -5.08 -3.95
C PRO A 93 17.10 -4.56 -5.31
N ARG A 94 17.05 -5.41 -6.34
CA ARG A 94 16.58 -5.02 -7.68
C ARG A 94 15.07 -4.81 -7.74
N SER A 95 14.31 -5.35 -6.77
CA SER A 95 12.84 -5.21 -6.68
C SER A 95 12.40 -4.21 -5.62
N ILE A 96 13.34 -3.53 -4.96
CA ILE A 96 13.04 -2.47 -4.00
C ILE A 96 12.87 -1.16 -4.76
N MET A 97 11.62 -0.75 -4.95
CA MET A 97 11.26 0.47 -5.66
C MET A 97 11.09 1.68 -4.73
N CYS A 98 11.02 1.43 -3.41
CA CYS A 98 10.59 2.42 -2.44
C CYS A 98 9.16 2.93 -2.73
N GLY A 99 8.89 4.21 -2.51
CA GLY A 99 7.60 4.84 -2.62
C GLY A 99 7.39 5.77 -1.43
N MET A 100 6.16 6.13 -1.12
CA MET A 100 5.83 6.82 0.14
C MET A 100 5.90 5.87 1.33
N MET A 101 5.49 4.62 1.13
CA MET A 101 5.48 3.58 2.16
C MET A 101 6.05 2.28 1.61
N PHE A 102 6.91 1.65 2.37
CA PHE A 102 7.52 0.38 2.05
C PHE A 102 7.45 -0.56 3.26
N THR A 103 6.74 -1.67 3.11
CA THR A 103 6.58 -2.68 4.16
C THR A 103 7.70 -3.71 4.12
N CYS A 104 8.31 -4.01 5.26
CA CYS A 104 9.28 -5.09 5.46
C CYS A 104 8.89 -5.94 6.68
N GLY A 105 9.35 -7.16 6.72
CA GLY A 105 8.95 -8.18 7.67
C GLY A 105 8.33 -9.34 6.90
N LEU A 106 7.44 -10.06 7.39
CA LEU A 106 7.01 -10.42 8.72
C LEU A 106 8.03 -11.37 9.37
N THR A 107 8.82 -12.03 8.52
CA THR A 107 9.84 -13.02 8.91
C THR A 107 11.26 -12.45 8.97
N ASN A 108 11.54 -11.38 8.20
CA ASN A 108 12.83 -10.70 8.22
C ASN A 108 12.68 -9.20 7.92
N VAL A 109 13.12 -8.34 8.82
CA VAL A 109 13.14 -6.87 8.62
C VAL A 109 14.54 -6.34 8.23
N GLY A 110 15.56 -7.17 8.28
CA GLY A 110 16.96 -6.80 8.05
C GLY A 110 17.51 -7.21 6.68
N PRO A 111 18.83 -7.29 6.57
CA PRO A 111 19.51 -7.78 5.37
C PRO A 111 19.20 -9.25 5.11
N LEU A 112 19.71 -9.78 3.99
CA LEU A 112 19.68 -11.21 3.69
C LEU A 112 20.20 -12.01 4.89
N GLN A 113 19.47 -13.03 5.31
CA GLN A 113 19.86 -13.93 6.40
C GLN A 113 19.90 -15.38 5.93
N GLU A 114 20.91 -16.08 6.35
CA GLU A 114 21.00 -17.54 6.24
C GLU A 114 20.32 -18.18 7.45
N MET A 115 19.38 -19.07 7.19
CA MET A 115 18.62 -19.80 8.19
C MET A 115 19.15 -21.22 8.32
N PRO A 116 18.94 -21.89 9.46
CA PRO A 116 19.29 -23.30 9.61
C PRO A 116 18.72 -24.16 8.48
N GLY A 117 19.53 -25.08 7.97
CA GLY A 117 19.17 -25.95 6.85
C GLY A 117 19.41 -25.35 5.45
N GLY A 118 20.21 -24.26 5.36
CA GLY A 118 20.59 -23.63 4.08
C GLY A 118 19.48 -22.82 3.41
N LYS A 119 18.41 -22.53 4.12
CA LYS A 119 17.36 -21.62 3.65
C LYS A 119 17.81 -20.17 3.80
N THR A 120 17.42 -19.32 2.86
CA THR A 120 17.68 -17.88 2.93
C THR A 120 16.38 -17.10 3.16
N GLN A 121 16.46 -16.06 3.96
CA GLN A 121 15.44 -15.03 4.08
C GLN A 121 15.92 -13.80 3.30
N PRO A 122 15.20 -13.33 2.30
CA PRO A 122 15.62 -12.19 1.51
C PRO A 122 15.63 -10.92 2.37
N GLN A 123 16.37 -9.94 1.91
CA GLN A 123 16.38 -8.62 2.52
C GLN A 123 14.94 -8.08 2.63
N HIS A 124 14.54 -7.65 3.83
CA HIS A 124 13.22 -7.13 4.17
C HIS A 124 12.06 -8.13 4.05
N GLY A 125 12.36 -9.43 3.99
CA GLY A 125 11.34 -10.49 3.97
C GLY A 125 10.60 -10.62 2.64
N PHE A 126 9.61 -11.51 2.63
CA PHE A 126 8.80 -11.77 1.43
C PHE A 126 7.58 -10.87 1.32
N ILE A 127 7.08 -10.32 2.44
CA ILE A 127 5.82 -9.58 2.51
C ILE A 127 5.76 -8.42 1.51
N ARG A 128 6.87 -7.72 1.29
CA ARG A 128 6.99 -6.56 0.39
C ARG A 128 6.58 -6.84 -1.08
N ASN A 129 6.66 -8.08 -1.50
CA ASN A 129 6.28 -8.53 -2.84
C ASN A 129 5.08 -9.50 -2.82
N THR A 130 4.43 -9.65 -1.66
CA THR A 130 3.24 -10.49 -1.53
C THR A 130 2.04 -9.75 -2.08
N PRO A 131 1.38 -10.29 -3.12
CA PRO A 131 0.15 -9.72 -3.63
C PRO A 131 -0.96 -9.76 -2.58
N ALA A 132 -1.79 -8.73 -2.57
CA ALA A 132 -2.99 -8.73 -1.74
C ALA A 132 -4.10 -9.58 -2.37
N GLU A 133 -4.73 -10.39 -1.56
CA GLU A 133 -5.96 -11.13 -1.85
C GLU A 133 -7.14 -10.50 -1.11
N HIS A 134 -8.36 -10.82 -1.52
CA HIS A 134 -9.58 -10.26 -0.95
C HIS A 134 -9.57 -8.72 -0.92
N CYS A 135 -9.06 -8.12 -2.00
CA CYS A 135 -8.97 -6.67 -2.11
C CYS A 135 -10.35 -6.05 -2.23
N GLY A 136 -10.56 -4.97 -1.49
CA GLY A 136 -11.75 -4.14 -1.56
C GLY A 136 -11.39 -2.67 -1.78
N ALA A 137 -12.22 -1.98 -2.56
CA ALA A 137 -12.18 -0.54 -2.68
C ALA A 137 -13.61 -0.03 -2.56
N ARG A 138 -13.86 0.85 -1.62
CA ARG A 138 -15.19 1.42 -1.42
C ARG A 138 -15.13 2.90 -1.06
N THR A 139 -16.19 3.59 -1.40
CA THR A 139 -16.44 4.97 -1.00
C THR A 139 -17.79 5.08 -0.32
N TYR A 140 -17.87 5.87 0.74
CA TYR A 140 -19.10 5.98 1.51
C TYR A 140 -19.18 7.30 2.29
N TRP A 141 -20.41 7.70 2.64
CA TRP A 141 -20.68 8.87 3.46
C TRP A 141 -20.92 8.49 4.92
N VAL A 142 -20.31 9.26 5.81
CA VAL A 142 -20.66 9.28 7.24
C VAL A 142 -21.00 10.72 7.60
N GLY A 143 -22.29 11.03 7.71
CA GLY A 143 -22.74 12.41 7.79
C GLY A 143 -22.33 13.21 6.56
N ASP A 144 -21.57 14.27 6.75
CA ASP A 144 -21.03 15.13 5.70
C ASP A 144 -19.64 14.74 5.20
N ASP A 145 -19.03 13.73 5.79
CA ASP A 145 -17.69 13.25 5.41
C ASP A 145 -17.78 12.12 4.37
N TYR A 146 -17.05 12.28 3.27
CA TYR A 146 -16.95 11.26 2.20
C TYR A 146 -15.64 10.51 2.33
N TYR A 147 -15.72 9.24 2.68
CA TYR A 147 -14.59 8.35 2.90
C TYR A 147 -14.23 7.54 1.66
N LEU A 148 -12.94 7.31 1.51
CA LEU A 148 -12.34 6.41 0.53
C LEU A 148 -11.55 5.37 1.31
N GLU A 149 -11.84 4.10 1.09
CA GLU A 149 -11.24 3.00 1.85
C GLU A 149 -10.78 1.89 0.91
N LEU A 150 -9.56 1.42 1.15
CA LEU A 150 -8.98 0.23 0.54
C LEU A 150 -8.77 -0.83 1.62
N THR A 151 -8.98 -2.08 1.26
CA THR A 151 -8.68 -3.23 2.12
C THR A 151 -7.96 -4.30 1.32
N GLY A 152 -7.15 -5.11 1.99
CA GLY A 152 -6.52 -6.27 1.39
C GLY A 152 -5.86 -7.15 2.43
N THR A 153 -5.70 -8.43 2.09
CA THR A 153 -5.07 -9.44 2.93
C THR A 153 -3.82 -9.93 2.22
N MET A 154 -2.68 -9.89 2.90
CA MET A 154 -1.42 -10.44 2.42
C MET A 154 -1.04 -11.64 3.28
N ARG A 155 -0.68 -12.75 2.64
CA ARG A 155 -0.34 -13.99 3.33
C ARG A 155 1.10 -14.39 3.01
N GLU A 156 1.95 -14.37 4.02
CA GLU A 156 3.29 -14.91 3.95
C GLU A 156 3.28 -16.33 4.53
N SER A 157 3.26 -17.35 3.67
CA SER A 157 3.09 -18.72 4.09
C SER A 157 4.00 -19.70 3.35
N SER A 158 4.31 -20.81 4.00
CA SER A 158 4.99 -21.95 3.42
C SER A 158 4.29 -23.26 3.78
N LEU A 159 4.41 -24.28 2.95
CA LEU A 159 3.74 -25.58 3.15
C LEU A 159 4.02 -26.17 4.53
N PHE A 160 5.26 -26.06 5.02
CA PHE A 160 5.67 -26.48 6.36
C PHE A 160 6.39 -25.34 7.03
N GLY A 161 5.70 -24.60 7.92
CA GLY A 161 6.32 -23.51 8.67
C GLY A 161 5.45 -22.29 8.84
N THR A 162 5.90 -21.17 8.29
CA THR A 162 5.27 -19.87 8.44
C THR A 162 3.87 -19.81 7.83
N ASN A 163 2.93 -19.22 8.57
CA ASN A 163 1.64 -18.78 8.04
C ASN A 163 1.25 -17.48 8.76
N LEU A 164 1.69 -16.36 8.23
CA LEU A 164 1.45 -15.04 8.78
C LEU A 164 0.53 -14.27 7.86
N VAL A 165 -0.47 -13.65 8.41
CA VAL A 165 -1.49 -12.90 7.68
C VAL A 165 -1.44 -11.45 8.11
N LEU A 166 -1.27 -10.55 7.14
CA LEU A 166 -1.39 -9.11 7.32
C LEU A 166 -2.70 -8.64 6.66
N ARG A 167 -3.59 -8.05 7.44
CA ARG A 167 -4.80 -7.38 6.95
C ARG A 167 -4.58 -5.88 7.04
N ARG A 168 -4.59 -5.21 5.89
CA ARG A 168 -4.37 -3.77 5.78
C ARG A 168 -5.64 -3.06 5.39
N THR A 169 -5.93 -1.97 6.08
CA THR A 169 -6.94 -0.99 5.70
C THR A 169 -6.28 0.37 5.52
N ILE A 170 -6.54 1.02 4.39
CA ILE A 170 -6.05 2.37 4.08
C ILE A 170 -7.26 3.27 3.92
N THR A 171 -7.37 4.31 4.73
CA THR A 171 -8.53 5.20 4.74
C THR A 171 -8.11 6.66 4.61
N THR A 172 -8.83 7.40 3.81
CA THR A 172 -8.77 8.86 3.74
C THR A 172 -10.16 9.42 3.51
N LYS A 173 -10.34 10.73 3.60
CA LYS A 173 -11.61 11.38 3.27
C LYS A 173 -11.42 12.59 2.36
N LEU A 174 -12.47 12.94 1.65
CA LEU A 174 -12.48 14.10 0.77
C LEU A 174 -12.07 15.38 1.50
N GLY A 175 -11.06 16.06 0.96
CA GLY A 175 -10.53 17.31 1.47
C GLY A 175 -9.55 17.19 2.65
N ASP A 176 -9.27 15.97 3.13
CA ASP A 176 -8.33 15.73 4.22
C ASP A 176 -6.87 15.74 3.73
N THR A 177 -5.97 16.04 4.64
CA THR A 177 -4.51 16.02 4.44
C THR A 177 -3.85 14.79 5.07
N ALA A 178 -4.65 13.82 5.53
CA ALA A 178 -4.20 12.61 6.19
C ALA A 178 -4.63 11.35 5.42
N VAL A 179 -3.79 10.33 5.49
CA VAL A 179 -4.10 8.94 5.10
C VAL A 179 -3.82 8.08 6.32
N GLU A 180 -4.82 7.36 6.78
CA GLU A 180 -4.71 6.41 7.88
C GLU A 180 -4.43 5.01 7.33
N ILE A 181 -3.46 4.31 7.92
CA ILE A 181 -3.15 2.93 7.61
C ILE A 181 -3.29 2.12 8.89
N ARG A 182 -4.13 1.10 8.83
CA ARG A 182 -4.32 0.15 9.93
C ARG A 182 -3.92 -1.23 9.47
N ASP A 183 -2.95 -1.81 10.17
CA ASP A 183 -2.46 -3.17 9.96
C ASP A 183 -2.85 -4.07 11.13
N GLU A 184 -3.41 -5.24 10.80
CA GLU A 184 -3.68 -6.32 11.74
C GLU A 184 -2.85 -7.52 11.30
N ILE A 185 -1.95 -7.99 12.18
CA ILE A 185 -1.08 -9.14 11.90
C ILE A 185 -1.54 -10.30 12.74
N GLU A 186 -1.84 -11.42 12.10
CA GLU A 186 -2.24 -12.65 12.73
C GLU A 186 -1.23 -13.76 12.41
N ASN A 187 -0.81 -14.48 13.45
CA ASN A 187 0.01 -15.68 13.31
C ASN A 187 -0.90 -16.92 13.28
N GLU A 188 -1.18 -17.40 12.09
CA GLU A 188 -1.94 -18.64 11.87
C GLU A 188 -1.03 -19.89 11.81
N SER A 189 0.24 -19.75 12.15
CA SER A 189 1.20 -20.86 12.14
C SER A 189 0.98 -21.79 13.33
N SER A 190 1.59 -22.99 13.28
CA SER A 190 1.63 -23.89 14.43
C SER A 190 2.29 -23.24 15.67
N PRO A 191 1.89 -23.57 16.92
CA PRO A 191 2.26 -22.84 18.15
C PRO A 191 3.74 -22.72 18.49
N ARG A 192 4.63 -23.27 17.68
CA ARG A 192 6.10 -23.26 17.91
C ARG A 192 6.87 -22.23 17.09
N MET A 193 6.21 -21.26 16.48
CA MET A 193 6.93 -20.25 15.68
C MET A 193 7.43 -19.06 16.52
N SER A 194 8.55 -18.51 16.04
CA SER A 194 9.11 -17.24 16.55
C SER A 194 8.12 -16.09 16.36
N PRO A 195 8.19 -15.03 17.18
CA PRO A 195 7.39 -13.83 17.01
C PRO A 195 7.56 -13.23 15.60
N ALA A 196 6.48 -12.73 15.03
CA ALA A 196 6.52 -11.96 13.80
C ALA A 196 7.03 -10.53 14.07
N TRP A 197 7.80 -9.99 13.13
CA TRP A 197 8.29 -8.61 13.17
C TRP A 197 7.77 -7.87 11.95
N SER A 198 7.29 -6.67 12.13
CA SER A 198 6.89 -5.79 11.04
C SER A 198 7.53 -4.42 11.21
N CYS A 199 7.98 -3.85 10.10
CA CYS A 199 8.42 -2.48 10.01
C CYS A 199 7.85 -1.87 8.75
N THR A 200 7.21 -0.71 8.89
CA THR A 200 6.75 0.09 7.76
C THR A 200 7.57 1.36 7.73
N THR A 201 8.31 1.56 6.65
CA THR A 201 9.14 2.74 6.45
C THR A 201 8.43 3.71 5.51
N ALA A 202 8.17 4.92 5.98
CA ALA A 202 7.77 6.03 5.12
C ALA A 202 9.02 6.74 4.60
N THR A 203 9.10 6.94 3.29
CA THR A 203 10.20 7.67 2.64
C THR A 203 9.65 8.92 1.98
N GLN A 204 10.23 10.05 2.33
CA GLN A 204 9.87 11.34 1.77
C GLN A 204 11.00 11.83 0.87
N ALA A 205 10.65 12.39 -0.29
CA ALA A 205 11.61 13.11 -1.11
C ALA A 205 12.07 14.37 -0.35
N SER A 206 13.36 14.56 -0.25
CA SER A 206 13.91 15.87 0.14
C SER A 206 13.83 16.81 -1.05
N PRO A 207 13.44 18.07 -0.83
CA PRO A 207 13.42 19.08 -1.88
C PRO A 207 14.81 19.32 -2.45
#